data_6663532c86eda85ced89cd9bf46a94db
#
_entry.id   6663532c86eda85ced89cd9bf46a94db
#
_cell.length_a   1.000
_cell.length_b   1.000
_cell.length_c   1.000
_cell.angle_alpha   90.00
_cell.angle_beta   90.00
_cell.angle_gamma   90.00
#
_symmetry.space_group_name_H-M   'P 1'
#
loop_
_entity.id
_entity.type
_entity.pdbx_description
1 polymer ?
#
loop_
_entity_poly.entity_id
_entity_poly.type
_entity_poly.pdbx_seq_one_letter_code
_entity_poly.pdbx_strand_id
1 'polypeptide(L)'
;VGSEMCIRDRACTGRTVWNTGKVQSSQSQLIPTHGAKFLRFSFYNYIWRVRVWDETDTPSEWSREAKFRLVPQGFSSAEWIGAITRKDARLPEGRKFHGGELKKPEVKAAWEDVDTLAKKSICLRKMFRTDKKIAEATAYICGLGFYEFTLNGKKVGDSEFAPLWSDYDKSVYYNMYDVTELLQEGENVAGVLLGNGFYNVQGGRYRKLQISFGAPTLLFSLLVNYEDGTRDVVCSDDSWKYDLSPLTFNCIYGGEDYDARREQKGWNRAGFT
;
A
#
# COMPACT_ATOMS: atom_id res chain seq x y z
N VAL A 1 1.04 -18.05 34.73
CA VAL A 1 0.79 -18.29 33.28
C VAL A 1 2.10 -18.05 32.56
N GLY A 2 2.56 -19.01 31.81
CA GLY A 2 3.76 -18.93 30.98
C GLY A 2 3.41 -18.84 29.50
N SER A 3 4.32 -18.32 28.70
CA SER A 3 4.20 -18.34 27.24
C SER A 3 5.53 -18.66 26.58
N GLU A 4 5.49 -19.21 25.38
CA GLU A 4 6.66 -19.43 24.54
C GLU A 4 6.32 -19.04 23.12
N MET A 5 7.20 -18.25 22.51
CA MET A 5 7.09 -17.87 21.10
C MET A 5 8.27 -18.43 20.32
N CYS A 6 7.99 -19.05 19.18
CA CYS A 6 9.00 -19.61 18.30
C CYS A 6 8.87 -19.03 16.90
N ILE A 7 9.98 -18.57 16.34
CA ILE A 7 10.08 -18.05 14.96
C ILE A 7 11.01 -18.99 14.17
N ARG A 8 10.55 -19.40 12.99
CA ARG A 8 11.30 -20.27 12.07
C ARG A 8 11.44 -19.61 10.70
N ASP A 9 12.52 -19.93 10.03
CA ASP A 9 12.72 -19.61 8.62
C ASP A 9 11.96 -20.64 7.75
N ARG A 10 11.09 -20.15 6.88
CA ARG A 10 10.31 -21.00 5.97
C ARG A 10 11.07 -21.34 4.67
N ALA A 11 11.99 -20.47 4.26
CA ALA A 11 12.52 -20.50 2.88
C ALA A 11 13.57 -21.59 2.67
N CYS A 12 14.35 -21.96 3.69
CA CYS A 12 15.53 -22.79 3.46
C CYS A 12 15.58 -24.09 4.27
N THR A 13 15.22 -24.12 5.53
CA THR A 13 15.49 -25.30 6.37
C THR A 13 14.48 -25.57 7.47
N GLY A 14 13.47 -24.72 7.67
CA GLY A 14 12.60 -24.75 8.85
C GLY A 14 13.36 -24.47 10.16
N ARG A 15 14.55 -23.90 10.06
CA ARG A 15 15.44 -23.61 11.19
C ARG A 15 14.80 -22.61 12.14
N THR A 16 14.89 -22.89 13.43
CA THR A 16 14.52 -21.93 14.46
C THR A 16 15.46 -20.71 14.41
N VAL A 17 14.89 -19.54 14.13
CA VAL A 17 15.58 -18.26 14.09
C VAL A 17 15.63 -17.63 15.47
N TRP A 18 14.57 -17.87 16.24
CA TRP A 18 14.41 -17.31 17.57
C TRP A 18 13.37 -18.11 18.37
N ASN A 19 13.61 -18.25 19.65
CA ASN A 19 12.69 -18.87 20.59
C ASN A 19 12.87 -18.24 21.96
N THR A 20 11.80 -17.83 22.61
CA THR A 20 11.83 -17.29 23.97
C THR A 20 12.14 -18.35 25.03
N GLY A 21 11.93 -19.63 24.73
CA GLY A 21 11.67 -20.61 25.77
C GLY A 21 10.40 -20.25 26.56
N LYS A 22 10.15 -20.99 27.63
CA LYS A 22 9.04 -20.70 28.53
C LYS A 22 9.34 -19.41 29.33
N VAL A 23 8.50 -18.39 29.15
CA VAL A 23 8.60 -17.10 29.86
C VAL A 23 7.36 -16.92 30.73
N GLN A 24 7.54 -16.65 32.00
CA GLN A 24 6.44 -16.28 32.90
C GLN A 24 6.17 -14.77 32.75
N SER A 25 5.13 -14.43 32.04
CA SER A 25 4.75 -13.04 31.77
C SER A 25 3.28 -12.97 31.37
N SER A 26 2.63 -11.89 31.74
CA SER A 26 1.31 -11.50 31.24
C SER A 26 1.37 -10.64 29.95
N GLN A 27 2.58 -10.32 29.50
CA GLN A 27 2.76 -9.53 28.29
C GLN A 27 2.36 -10.32 27.05
N SER A 28 1.37 -9.82 26.30
CA SER A 28 0.85 -10.43 25.07
C SER A 28 1.15 -9.64 23.80
N GLN A 29 1.74 -8.46 23.94
CA GLN A 29 2.07 -7.55 22.83
C GLN A 29 3.49 -7.02 22.97
N LEU A 30 4.06 -6.59 21.83
CA LEU A 30 5.39 -5.98 21.77
C LEU A 30 6.49 -6.83 22.43
N ILE A 31 6.42 -8.14 22.23
CA ILE A 31 7.44 -9.07 22.74
C ILE A 31 8.76 -8.79 21.99
N PRO A 32 9.81 -8.35 22.68
CA PRO A 32 11.07 -8.02 22.04
C PRO A 32 11.79 -9.28 21.56
N THR A 33 12.22 -9.28 20.29
CA THR A 33 12.96 -10.38 19.68
C THR A 33 14.48 -10.20 19.78
N HIS A 34 14.96 -9.82 20.95
CA HIS A 34 16.40 -9.61 21.16
C HIS A 34 17.21 -10.85 20.81
N GLY A 35 18.27 -10.65 20.02
CA GLY A 35 19.14 -11.73 19.57
C GLY A 35 18.62 -12.57 18.41
N ALA A 36 17.42 -12.27 17.87
CA ALA A 36 16.94 -12.91 16.67
C ALA A 36 17.84 -12.58 15.46
N LYS A 37 18.34 -13.60 14.80
CA LYS A 37 19.18 -13.46 13.61
C LYS A 37 18.34 -13.45 12.35
N PHE A 38 17.55 -12.40 12.18
CA PHE A 38 16.82 -12.19 10.94
C PHE A 38 17.78 -11.80 9.81
N LEU A 39 17.60 -12.40 8.65
CA LEU A 39 18.33 -12.01 7.45
C LEU A 39 17.71 -10.73 6.87
N ARG A 40 18.33 -9.58 7.15
CA ARG A 40 17.80 -8.24 6.83
C ARG A 40 17.71 -7.93 5.33
N PHE A 41 18.37 -8.69 4.48
CA PHE A 41 18.48 -8.39 3.05
C PHE A 41 17.77 -9.40 2.14
N SER A 42 16.97 -10.27 2.70
CA SER A 42 16.32 -11.31 1.93
C SER A 42 14.81 -11.28 2.17
N PHE A 43 14.08 -11.52 1.11
CA PHE A 43 12.63 -11.68 1.11
C PHE A 43 12.20 -13.00 1.80
N TYR A 44 12.85 -13.37 2.89
CA TYR A 44 12.52 -14.58 3.62
C TYR A 44 11.19 -14.45 4.34
N ASN A 45 10.35 -15.43 4.11
CA ASN A 45 9.16 -15.65 4.89
C ASN A 45 9.54 -16.28 6.22
N TYR A 46 9.09 -15.70 7.29
CA TYR A 46 9.17 -16.25 8.62
C TYR A 46 7.80 -16.76 9.04
N ILE A 47 7.79 -17.84 9.77
CA ILE A 47 6.60 -18.32 10.47
C ILE A 47 6.82 -18.20 11.97
N TRP A 48 5.79 -17.81 12.66
CA TRP A 48 5.80 -17.81 14.11
C TRP A 48 4.59 -18.52 14.67
N ARG A 49 4.73 -19.04 15.87
CA ARG A 49 3.69 -19.67 16.64
C ARG A 49 3.94 -19.46 18.11
N VAL A 50 2.90 -19.58 18.93
CA VAL A 50 2.93 -19.41 20.36
C VAL A 50 2.23 -20.58 21.03
N ARG A 51 2.67 -20.94 22.21
CA ARG A 51 1.95 -21.77 23.16
C ARG A 51 1.95 -21.15 24.54
N VAL A 52 1.01 -21.50 25.34
CA VAL A 52 0.83 -20.99 26.70
C VAL A 52 0.79 -22.13 27.69
N TRP A 53 1.08 -21.82 28.95
CA TRP A 53 0.93 -22.74 30.06
C TRP A 53 -0.19 -22.25 30.96
N ASP A 54 -1.00 -23.18 31.42
CA ASP A 54 -2.05 -22.90 32.40
C ASP A 54 -1.49 -22.77 33.82
N GLU A 55 -2.37 -22.60 34.80
CA GLU A 55 -2.04 -22.49 36.22
C GLU A 55 -1.52 -23.81 36.83
N THR A 56 -1.72 -24.93 36.15
CA THR A 56 -1.17 -26.24 36.53
C THR A 56 0.16 -26.55 35.87
N ASP A 57 0.74 -25.57 35.17
CA ASP A 57 1.97 -25.70 34.41
C ASP A 57 1.88 -26.69 33.23
N THR A 58 0.66 -26.89 32.72
CA THR A 58 0.41 -27.74 31.56
C THR A 58 0.45 -26.91 30.28
N PRO A 59 1.27 -27.31 29.27
CA PRO A 59 1.35 -26.54 28.01
C PRO A 59 0.14 -26.81 27.12
N SER A 60 -0.35 -25.75 26.45
CA SER A 60 -1.28 -25.91 25.34
C SER A 60 -0.56 -26.48 24.10
N GLU A 61 -1.34 -26.94 23.14
CA GLU A 61 -0.85 -27.14 21.79
C GLU A 61 -0.31 -25.82 21.21
N TRP A 62 0.57 -25.91 20.22
CA TRP A 62 1.03 -24.74 19.49
C TRP A 62 -0.12 -24.09 18.72
N SER A 63 -0.15 -22.76 18.68
CA SER A 63 -1.06 -22.01 17.82
C SER A 63 -0.88 -22.41 16.34
N ARG A 64 -1.84 -22.05 15.51
CA ARG A 64 -1.64 -22.05 14.07
C ARG A 64 -0.42 -21.20 13.71
N GLU A 65 0.26 -21.59 12.64
CA GLU A 65 1.36 -20.82 12.11
C GLU A 65 0.87 -19.49 11.53
N ALA A 66 1.46 -18.38 11.98
CA ALA A 66 1.29 -17.08 11.37
C ALA A 66 2.56 -16.70 10.61
N LYS A 67 2.39 -16.03 9.49
CA LYS A 67 3.50 -15.66 8.60
C LYS A 67 3.81 -14.18 8.75
N PHE A 68 5.07 -13.83 8.65
CA PHE A 68 5.51 -12.46 8.46
C PHE A 68 6.75 -12.41 7.56
N ARG A 69 7.00 -11.25 7.02
CA ARG A 69 8.14 -11.01 6.15
C ARG A 69 8.86 -9.76 6.63
N LEU A 70 10.18 -9.80 6.68
CA LEU A 70 10.97 -8.58 6.81
C LEU A 70 11.14 -7.98 5.42
N VAL A 71 10.72 -6.75 5.27
CA VAL A 71 10.85 -6.00 4.03
C VAL A 71 12.21 -5.32 4.05
N PRO A 72 13.15 -5.68 3.16
CA PRO A 72 14.30 -4.83 2.90
C PRO A 72 13.76 -3.57 2.23
N GLN A 73 14.33 -2.40 2.48
CA GLN A 73 13.97 -1.09 1.92
C GLN A 73 13.15 -1.16 0.61
N GLY A 74 11.83 -1.40 0.75
CA GLY A 74 10.99 -1.96 -0.31
C GLY A 74 10.71 -1.06 -1.50
N PHE A 75 11.11 0.22 -1.45
CA PHE A 75 10.86 1.19 -2.51
C PHE A 75 12.13 1.87 -3.02
N SER A 76 13.31 1.22 -2.88
CA SER A 76 14.61 1.85 -3.16
C SER A 76 14.79 2.37 -4.60
N SER A 77 14.01 1.86 -5.55
CA SER A 77 14.07 2.25 -6.97
C SER A 77 12.74 2.84 -7.45
N ALA A 78 11.75 2.99 -6.59
CA ALA A 78 10.44 3.53 -6.96
C ALA A 78 10.42 5.05 -6.80
N GLU A 79 9.73 5.72 -7.70
CA GLU A 79 9.50 7.15 -7.70
C GLU A 79 8.04 7.46 -7.40
N TRP A 80 7.79 8.58 -6.71
CA TRP A 80 6.44 9.09 -6.54
C TRP A 80 5.90 9.60 -7.87
N ILE A 81 4.79 9.04 -8.33
CA ILE A 81 4.16 9.39 -9.62
C ILE A 81 2.74 9.90 -9.41
N GLY A 82 2.31 10.80 -10.28
CA GLY A 82 0.96 11.39 -10.26
C GLY A 82 0.68 12.17 -11.54
N ALA A 83 -0.49 12.82 -11.61
CA ALA A 83 -0.89 13.58 -12.79
C ALA A 83 -0.28 14.99 -12.88
N ILE A 84 0.27 15.52 -11.79
CA ILE A 84 0.86 16.86 -11.77
C ILE A 84 2.26 16.80 -12.33
N THR A 85 2.48 17.51 -13.44
CA THR A 85 3.76 17.54 -14.16
C THR A 85 4.72 18.61 -13.67
N ARG A 86 4.28 19.52 -12.81
CA ARG A 86 5.10 20.58 -12.24
C ARG A 86 4.96 20.60 -10.72
N LYS A 87 6.03 20.98 -10.04
CA LYS A 87 5.97 21.24 -8.62
C LYS A 87 5.02 22.42 -8.40
N ASP A 88 3.84 22.15 -7.91
CA ASP A 88 2.84 23.18 -7.66
C ASP A 88 3.02 23.74 -6.26
N ALA A 89 3.68 24.89 -6.17
CA ALA A 89 3.87 25.61 -4.92
C ALA A 89 2.57 26.24 -4.37
N ARG A 90 1.49 26.20 -5.15
CA ARG A 90 0.18 26.76 -4.78
C ARG A 90 -0.73 25.77 -4.07
N LEU A 91 -0.39 24.49 -4.05
CA LEU A 91 -1.12 23.54 -3.24
C LEU A 91 -1.01 23.93 -1.77
N PRO A 92 -2.13 24.02 -1.03
CA PRO A 92 -2.11 24.36 0.39
C PRO A 92 -1.64 23.14 1.22
N GLU A 93 -0.34 22.92 1.22
CA GLU A 93 0.31 21.80 1.89
C GLU A 93 0.05 21.83 3.40
N GLY A 94 -0.32 20.67 3.98
CA GLY A 94 -0.43 20.46 5.41
C GLY A 94 -1.40 21.36 6.15
N ARG A 95 -2.17 22.18 5.46
CA ARG A 95 -3.08 23.15 6.08
C ARG A 95 -4.41 22.50 6.41
N LYS A 96 -4.81 22.68 7.65
CA LYS A 96 -6.08 22.20 8.20
C LYS A 96 -7.04 23.39 8.29
N PHE A 97 -8.10 23.36 7.50
CA PHE A 97 -9.12 24.40 7.53
C PHE A 97 -10.40 23.84 8.10
N HIS A 98 -10.92 24.50 9.12
CA HIS A 98 -12.19 24.13 9.75
C HIS A 98 -13.20 25.28 9.67
N GLY A 99 -14.44 24.94 9.39
CA GLY A 99 -15.62 25.79 9.58
C GLY A 99 -15.45 27.26 9.21
N GLY A 100 -15.17 28.09 10.20
CA GLY A 100 -15.01 29.53 10.04
C GLY A 100 -13.79 29.95 9.23
N GLU A 101 -12.71 29.18 9.26
CA GLU A 101 -11.50 29.50 8.51
C GLU A 101 -11.68 29.32 7.00
N LEU A 102 -12.52 28.37 6.58
CA LEU A 102 -12.83 28.15 5.17
C LEU A 102 -13.53 29.35 4.50
N LYS A 103 -14.10 30.25 5.28
CA LYS A 103 -14.77 31.46 4.78
C LYS A 103 -13.82 32.62 4.56
N LYS A 104 -12.57 32.52 5.00
CA LYS A 104 -11.58 33.58 4.81
C LYS A 104 -11.21 33.70 3.33
N PRO A 105 -11.20 34.91 2.76
CA PRO A 105 -10.93 35.13 1.34
C PRO A 105 -9.60 34.50 0.86
N GLU A 106 -8.55 34.62 1.66
CA GLU A 106 -7.23 34.08 1.35
C GLU A 106 -7.23 32.55 1.27
N VAL A 107 -8.00 31.88 2.13
CA VAL A 107 -8.13 30.40 2.11
C VAL A 107 -8.90 29.96 0.87
N LYS A 108 -9.98 30.66 0.56
CA LYS A 108 -10.77 30.40 -0.65
C LYS A 108 -9.93 30.57 -1.91
N ALA A 109 -9.18 31.68 -2.02
CA ALA A 109 -8.30 31.94 -3.14
C ALA A 109 -7.22 30.85 -3.30
N ALA A 110 -6.61 30.40 -2.19
CA ALA A 110 -5.61 29.35 -2.23
C ALA A 110 -6.16 28.01 -2.77
N TRP A 111 -7.43 27.69 -2.49
CA TRP A 111 -8.09 26.49 -3.02
C TRP A 111 -8.58 26.63 -4.46
N GLU A 112 -8.86 27.84 -4.91
CA GLU A 112 -9.27 28.12 -6.29
C GLU A 112 -8.09 28.16 -7.25
N ASP A 113 -6.89 28.51 -6.77
CA ASP A 113 -5.67 28.65 -7.57
C ASP A 113 -4.83 27.36 -7.68
N VAL A 114 -5.31 26.21 -7.18
CA VAL A 114 -4.59 24.95 -7.35
C VAL A 114 -4.75 24.40 -8.77
N ASP A 115 -3.76 23.61 -9.19
CA ASP A 115 -3.85 22.86 -10.44
C ASP A 115 -5.12 21.98 -10.45
N THR A 116 -5.89 22.06 -11.53
CA THR A 116 -7.14 21.31 -11.65
C THR A 116 -6.93 19.80 -11.56
N LEU A 117 -5.77 19.28 -11.99
CA LEU A 117 -5.39 17.88 -11.89
C LEU A 117 -5.12 17.45 -10.44
N ALA A 118 -4.74 18.38 -9.57
CA ALA A 118 -4.49 18.11 -8.15
C ALA A 118 -5.72 17.59 -7.41
N LYS A 119 -6.91 17.78 -7.94
CA LYS A 119 -8.19 17.39 -7.34
C LYS A 119 -8.85 16.19 -8.03
N LYS A 120 -8.23 15.66 -9.09
CA LYS A 120 -8.81 14.61 -9.91
C LYS A 120 -8.39 13.23 -9.46
N SER A 121 -9.30 12.29 -9.58
CA SER A 121 -8.95 10.87 -9.56
C SER A 121 -8.41 10.45 -10.90
N ILE A 122 -7.41 9.60 -10.86
CA ILE A 122 -6.68 9.14 -12.04
C ILE A 122 -6.58 7.63 -12.07
N CYS A 123 -6.51 7.08 -13.27
CA CYS A 123 -6.11 5.72 -13.53
C CYS A 123 -4.65 5.71 -13.94
N LEU A 124 -3.82 5.00 -13.22
CA LEU A 124 -2.40 4.79 -13.50
C LEU A 124 -2.20 3.36 -13.99
N ARG A 125 -1.41 3.15 -15.04
CA ARG A 125 -1.11 1.79 -15.54
C ARG A 125 0.35 1.63 -15.94
N LYS A 126 0.84 0.41 -15.73
CA LYS A 126 2.14 -0.07 -16.21
C LYS A 126 1.98 -1.44 -16.84
N MET A 127 2.40 -1.57 -18.08
CA MET A 127 2.57 -2.87 -18.72
C MET A 127 4.02 -3.35 -18.51
N PHE A 128 4.18 -4.61 -18.19
CA PHE A 128 5.49 -5.27 -17.99
C PHE A 128 5.42 -6.73 -18.42
N ARG A 129 6.56 -7.39 -18.52
CA ARG A 129 6.65 -8.80 -18.90
C ARG A 129 7.35 -9.62 -17.84
N THR A 130 6.91 -10.85 -17.70
CA THR A 130 7.55 -11.89 -16.90
C THR A 130 7.77 -13.10 -17.82
N ASP A 131 8.99 -13.39 -18.21
CA ASP A 131 9.30 -14.39 -19.23
C ASP A 131 9.81 -15.72 -18.64
N LYS A 132 9.69 -15.89 -17.34
CA LYS A 132 10.15 -17.06 -16.59
C LYS A 132 9.06 -17.55 -15.64
N LYS A 133 9.19 -18.82 -15.23
CA LYS A 133 8.27 -19.42 -14.26
C LYS A 133 8.39 -18.73 -12.91
N ILE A 134 7.25 -18.20 -12.43
CA ILE A 134 7.17 -17.40 -11.22
C ILE A 134 7.09 -18.33 -10.01
N ALA A 135 8.01 -18.16 -9.06
CA ALA A 135 7.98 -18.84 -7.78
C ALA A 135 7.17 -18.08 -6.73
N GLU A 136 7.33 -16.76 -6.70
CA GLU A 136 6.65 -15.89 -5.75
C GLU A 136 6.66 -14.45 -6.25
N ALA A 137 5.58 -13.71 -6.03
CA ALA A 137 5.52 -12.30 -6.35
C ALA A 137 4.84 -11.50 -5.24
N THR A 138 5.41 -10.33 -4.90
CA THR A 138 4.90 -9.44 -3.87
C THR A 138 4.83 -8.01 -4.37
N ALA A 139 3.65 -7.41 -4.29
CA ALA A 139 3.45 -6.00 -4.57
C ALA A 139 3.48 -5.17 -3.28
N TYR A 140 4.18 -4.05 -3.32
CA TYR A 140 4.22 -3.01 -2.29
C TYR A 140 3.61 -1.75 -2.89
N ILE A 141 2.60 -1.18 -2.25
CA ILE A 141 1.87 -0.05 -2.79
C ILE A 141 1.53 0.96 -1.69
N CYS A 142 1.86 2.21 -1.94
CA CYS A 142 1.53 3.35 -1.10
C CYS A 142 0.83 4.41 -1.93
N GLY A 143 -0.44 4.67 -1.65
CA GLY A 143 -1.16 5.82 -2.21
C GLY A 143 -1.17 6.96 -1.21
N LEU A 144 -0.68 8.13 -1.61
CA LEU A 144 -1.03 9.37 -0.94
C LEU A 144 -2.40 9.81 -1.49
N GLY A 145 -3.42 9.32 -0.83
CA GLY A 145 -4.80 9.20 -1.28
C GLY A 145 -5.29 7.76 -1.16
N PHE A 146 -6.56 7.48 -1.43
CA PHE A 146 -7.06 6.12 -1.49
C PHE A 146 -6.90 5.52 -2.88
N TYR A 147 -6.58 4.23 -2.94
CA TYR A 147 -6.41 3.54 -4.21
C TYR A 147 -7.22 2.24 -4.27
N GLU A 148 -7.53 1.84 -5.49
CA GLU A 148 -7.86 0.47 -5.83
C GLU A 148 -6.79 -0.08 -6.78
N PHE A 149 -6.16 -1.17 -6.39
CA PHE A 149 -5.11 -1.82 -7.18
C PHE A 149 -5.66 -3.04 -7.90
N THR A 150 -5.32 -3.15 -9.17
CA THR A 150 -5.65 -4.29 -10.03
C THR A 150 -4.40 -4.85 -10.67
N LEU A 151 -4.38 -6.16 -10.87
CA LEU A 151 -3.37 -6.85 -11.65
C LEU A 151 -4.07 -7.71 -12.71
N ASN A 152 -3.75 -7.48 -13.98
CA ASN A 152 -4.40 -8.13 -15.12
C ASN A 152 -5.95 -8.01 -15.09
N GLY A 153 -6.45 -6.87 -14.61
CA GLY A 153 -7.87 -6.59 -14.50
C GLY A 153 -8.59 -7.25 -13.32
N LYS A 154 -7.87 -7.90 -12.42
CA LYS A 154 -8.42 -8.46 -11.17
C LYS A 154 -8.04 -7.58 -9.99
N LYS A 155 -8.99 -7.24 -9.12
CA LYS A 155 -8.73 -6.49 -7.89
C LYS A 155 -7.77 -7.27 -7.00
N VAL A 156 -6.79 -6.57 -6.42
CA VAL A 156 -5.81 -7.11 -5.49
C VAL A 156 -6.19 -6.72 -4.07
N GLY A 157 -6.34 -7.73 -3.21
CA GLY A 157 -6.80 -7.56 -1.85
C GLY A 157 -8.32 -7.36 -1.76
N ASP A 158 -8.79 -7.29 -0.52
CA ASP A 158 -10.21 -7.17 -0.16
C ASP A 158 -10.51 -5.88 0.62
N SER A 159 -9.48 -5.05 0.83
CA SER A 159 -9.60 -3.81 1.58
C SER A 159 -10.27 -2.72 0.73
N GLU A 160 -11.17 -1.99 1.39
CA GLU A 160 -11.66 -0.71 0.90
C GLU A 160 -10.87 0.43 1.57
N PHE A 161 -10.80 1.59 0.92
CA PHE A 161 -10.12 2.79 1.44
C PHE A 161 -8.64 2.55 1.83
N ALA A 162 -7.92 1.82 1.01
CA ALA A 162 -6.49 1.57 1.20
C ALA A 162 -5.62 2.73 0.66
N PRO A 163 -4.49 3.04 1.32
CA PRO A 163 -4.09 2.58 2.63
C PRO A 163 -4.87 3.30 3.73
N LEU A 164 -4.76 2.85 4.98
CA LEU A 164 -5.28 3.60 6.12
C LEU A 164 -4.64 4.98 6.18
N TRP A 165 -5.42 5.98 6.61
CA TRP A 165 -4.89 7.32 6.84
C TRP A 165 -3.93 7.35 8.03
N SER A 166 -3.02 8.30 8.02
CA SER A 166 -2.00 8.46 9.05
C SER A 166 -1.76 9.95 9.34
N ASP A 167 -0.87 10.25 10.25
CA ASP A 167 -0.32 11.59 10.39
C ASP A 167 0.70 11.79 9.26
N TYR A 168 0.23 12.32 8.13
CA TYR A 168 1.01 12.45 6.88
C TYR A 168 2.24 13.36 7.03
N ASP A 169 2.29 14.19 8.08
CA ASP A 169 3.49 14.98 8.39
C ASP A 169 4.61 14.12 9.01
N LYS A 170 4.30 12.89 9.46
CA LYS A 170 5.25 12.02 10.14
C LYS A 170 5.46 10.68 9.45
N SER A 171 4.39 10.08 8.94
CA SER A 171 4.46 8.74 8.35
C SER A 171 3.34 8.49 7.39
N VAL A 172 3.59 7.60 6.44
CA VAL A 172 2.59 7.08 5.50
C VAL A 172 2.57 5.56 5.58
N TYR A 173 1.39 4.97 5.42
CA TYR A 173 1.24 3.53 5.37
C TYR A 173 1.32 3.03 3.93
N TYR A 174 1.83 1.82 3.78
CA TYR A 174 1.77 1.07 2.54
C TYR A 174 1.16 -0.31 2.80
N ASN A 175 0.61 -0.89 1.76
CA ASN A 175 0.11 -2.26 1.79
C ASN A 175 1.08 -3.19 1.06
N MET A 176 1.06 -4.44 1.47
CA MET A 176 1.83 -5.51 0.86
C MET A 176 0.87 -6.64 0.49
N TYR A 177 0.94 -7.09 -0.76
CA TYR A 177 0.08 -8.15 -1.28
C TYR A 177 0.91 -9.28 -1.90
N ASP A 178 0.57 -10.52 -1.57
CA ASP A 178 0.99 -11.67 -2.35
C ASP A 178 0.16 -11.70 -3.64
N VAL A 179 0.83 -11.57 -4.78
CA VAL A 179 0.19 -11.51 -6.09
C VAL A 179 0.66 -12.62 -7.03
N THR A 180 1.27 -13.65 -6.46
CA THR A 180 1.85 -14.78 -7.21
C THR A 180 0.85 -15.37 -8.20
N GLU A 181 -0.35 -15.67 -7.73
CA GLU A 181 -1.41 -16.31 -8.53
C GLU A 181 -2.12 -15.35 -9.52
N LEU A 182 -1.80 -14.05 -9.45
CA LEU A 182 -2.40 -13.04 -10.33
C LEU A 182 -1.50 -12.68 -11.52
N LEU A 183 -0.24 -13.06 -11.47
CA LEU A 183 0.71 -12.89 -12.57
C LEU A 183 0.64 -14.09 -13.53
N GLN A 184 1.00 -13.83 -14.76
CA GLN A 184 1.12 -14.84 -15.82
C GLN A 184 2.45 -14.68 -16.54
N GLU A 185 2.95 -15.74 -17.14
CA GLU A 185 4.06 -15.62 -18.07
C GLU A 185 3.66 -14.76 -19.27
N GLY A 186 4.55 -13.91 -19.74
CA GLY A 186 4.29 -12.94 -20.78
C GLY A 186 3.85 -11.58 -20.27
N GLU A 187 2.88 -10.98 -20.92
CA GLU A 187 2.42 -9.62 -20.63
C GLU A 187 1.55 -9.56 -19.38
N ASN A 188 1.86 -8.60 -18.52
CA ASN A 188 1.10 -8.28 -17.31
C ASN A 188 0.84 -6.78 -17.24
N VAL A 189 -0.24 -6.39 -16.57
CA VAL A 189 -0.61 -4.99 -16.37
C VAL A 189 -0.95 -4.74 -14.90
N ALA A 190 -0.21 -3.83 -14.28
CA ALA A 190 -0.58 -3.20 -13.02
C ALA A 190 -1.45 -1.98 -13.32
N GLY A 191 -2.62 -1.90 -12.71
CA GLY A 191 -3.55 -0.79 -12.84
C GLY A 191 -3.95 -0.26 -11.47
N VAL A 192 -3.89 1.05 -11.27
CA VAL A 192 -4.24 1.71 -10.01
C VAL A 192 -5.20 2.85 -10.27
N LEU A 193 -6.40 2.74 -9.71
CA LEU A 193 -7.31 3.87 -9.57
C LEU A 193 -6.92 4.62 -8.30
N LEU A 194 -6.55 5.90 -8.40
CA LEU A 194 -6.08 6.71 -7.29
C LEU A 194 -7.00 7.92 -7.09
N GLY A 195 -7.53 8.05 -5.90
CA GLY A 195 -8.40 9.16 -5.49
C GLY A 195 -7.81 9.98 -4.35
N ASN A 196 -8.57 10.98 -3.89
CA ASN A 196 -8.10 11.97 -2.92
C ASN A 196 -7.90 11.42 -1.50
N GLY A 197 -8.78 10.53 -1.03
CA GLY A 197 -8.75 10.00 0.33
C GLY A 197 -8.74 11.09 1.41
N PHE A 198 -8.04 10.83 2.52
CA PHE A 198 -7.76 11.82 3.55
C PHE A 198 -6.55 12.71 3.24
N TYR A 199 -5.74 12.34 2.26
CA TYR A 199 -4.55 13.10 1.88
C TYR A 199 -4.91 14.44 1.24
N ASN A 200 -6.00 14.48 0.46
CA ASN A 200 -6.47 15.67 -0.23
C ASN A 200 -7.99 15.83 -0.11
N VAL A 201 -8.46 16.27 1.06
CA VAL A 201 -9.89 16.53 1.30
C VAL A 201 -10.25 17.88 0.72
N GLN A 202 -10.66 17.87 -0.55
CA GLN A 202 -10.89 19.10 -1.33
C GLN A 202 -12.18 19.85 -0.98
N GLY A 203 -13.03 19.31 -0.10
CA GLY A 203 -14.30 19.93 0.25
C GLY A 203 -15.38 19.71 -0.82
N GLY A 204 -16.07 20.76 -1.20
CA GLY A 204 -17.20 20.70 -2.12
C GLY A 204 -18.53 20.53 -1.38
N ARG A 205 -19.12 19.34 -1.40
CA ARG A 205 -20.39 19.05 -0.71
C ARG A 205 -20.25 19.06 0.82
N TYR A 206 -19.08 18.66 1.32
CA TYR A 206 -18.77 18.72 2.74
C TYR A 206 -17.83 19.88 3.02
N ARG A 207 -18.23 20.80 3.91
CA ARG A 207 -17.55 22.06 4.14
C ARG A 207 -16.97 22.22 5.54
N LYS A 208 -17.09 21.21 6.41
CA LYS A 208 -16.59 21.33 7.78
C LYS A 208 -15.07 21.14 7.86
N LEU A 209 -14.50 20.35 6.95
CA LEU A 209 -13.08 20.08 6.89
C LEU A 209 -12.61 20.19 5.46
N GLN A 210 -11.57 20.99 5.23
CA GLN A 210 -10.73 20.95 4.04
C GLN A 210 -9.28 20.82 4.50
N ILE A 211 -8.55 19.89 3.91
CA ILE A 211 -7.16 19.62 4.23
C ILE A 211 -6.48 19.09 2.98
N SER A 212 -5.26 19.55 2.72
CA SER A 212 -4.43 18.99 1.66
C SER A 212 -3.00 18.90 2.14
N PHE A 213 -2.40 17.78 1.88
CA PHE A 213 -0.97 17.54 2.01
C PHE A 213 -0.29 17.50 0.64
N GLY A 214 -1.05 17.69 -0.42
CA GLY A 214 -0.60 17.68 -1.80
C GLY A 214 -1.57 16.94 -2.71
N ALA A 215 -1.23 16.87 -3.99
CA ALA A 215 -1.97 16.07 -4.96
C ALA A 215 -1.80 14.57 -4.70
N PRO A 216 -2.82 13.75 -4.99
CA PRO A 216 -2.68 12.30 -4.90
C PRO A 216 -1.49 11.78 -5.71
N THR A 217 -0.65 10.97 -5.10
CA THR A 217 0.51 10.35 -5.73
C THR A 217 0.62 8.88 -5.34
N LEU A 218 1.29 8.11 -6.17
CA LEU A 218 1.49 6.68 -6.01
C LEU A 218 2.98 6.35 -5.88
N LEU A 219 3.30 5.45 -4.96
CA LEU A 219 4.58 4.75 -4.91
C LEU A 219 4.31 3.25 -5.01
N PHE A 220 4.95 2.58 -5.95
CA PHE A 220 4.71 1.18 -6.25
C PHE A 220 6.01 0.41 -6.48
N SER A 221 6.07 -0.81 -5.97
CA SER A 221 7.12 -1.75 -6.27
C SER A 221 6.55 -3.17 -6.31
N LEU A 222 6.80 -3.92 -7.37
CA LEU A 222 6.47 -5.32 -7.50
C LEU A 222 7.75 -6.12 -7.64
N LEU A 223 7.95 -7.02 -6.71
CA LEU A 223 9.06 -7.97 -6.74
C LEU A 223 8.56 -9.30 -7.28
N VAL A 224 9.22 -9.83 -8.28
CA VAL A 224 8.95 -11.15 -8.85
C VAL A 224 10.17 -12.02 -8.68
N ASN A 225 10.05 -13.11 -7.94
CA ASN A 225 11.07 -14.13 -7.80
C ASN A 225 10.74 -15.31 -8.72
N TYR A 226 11.71 -15.80 -9.46
CA TYR A 226 11.56 -16.91 -10.39
C TYR A 226 12.09 -18.22 -9.80
N GLU A 227 11.60 -19.35 -10.34
CA GLU A 227 12.07 -20.69 -9.91
C GLU A 227 13.56 -20.91 -10.15
N ASP A 228 14.17 -20.22 -11.13
CA ASP A 228 15.61 -20.28 -11.40
C ASP A 228 16.47 -19.48 -10.40
N GLY A 229 15.84 -18.88 -9.38
CA GLY A 229 16.50 -18.06 -8.36
C GLY A 229 16.80 -16.63 -8.78
N THR A 230 16.47 -16.23 -10.01
CA THR A 230 16.57 -14.83 -10.46
C THR A 230 15.36 -14.02 -10.01
N ARG A 231 15.42 -12.70 -10.14
CA ARG A 231 14.34 -11.80 -9.77
C ARG A 231 14.25 -10.62 -10.70
N ASP A 232 13.02 -10.08 -10.80
CA ASP A 232 12.72 -8.80 -11.42
C ASP A 232 12.04 -7.86 -10.43
N VAL A 233 12.21 -6.56 -10.66
CA VAL A 233 11.54 -5.51 -9.89
C VAL A 233 10.87 -4.56 -10.87
N VAL A 234 9.56 -4.36 -10.72
CA VAL A 234 8.78 -3.38 -11.47
C VAL A 234 8.41 -2.24 -10.53
N CYS A 235 8.90 -1.05 -10.77
CA CYS A 235 8.67 0.12 -9.92
C CYS A 235 7.78 1.16 -10.59
N SER A 236 7.25 2.06 -9.77
CA SER A 236 6.71 3.32 -10.26
C SER A 236 7.83 4.23 -10.74
N ASP A 237 7.70 4.70 -11.96
CA ASP A 237 8.62 5.56 -12.68
C ASP A 237 7.88 6.36 -13.76
N ASP A 238 8.58 7.15 -14.55
CA ASP A 238 8.05 7.98 -15.63
C ASP A 238 7.48 7.19 -16.82
N SER A 239 7.69 5.88 -16.89
CA SER A 239 7.13 5.02 -17.93
C SER A 239 5.69 4.57 -17.65
N TRP A 240 5.15 4.86 -16.47
CA TRP A 240 3.74 4.66 -16.19
C TRP A 240 2.90 5.65 -17.01
N LYS A 241 1.74 5.19 -17.44
CA LYS A 241 0.76 6.03 -18.13
C LYS A 241 -0.38 6.36 -17.20
N TYR A 242 -1.00 7.52 -17.38
CA TYR A 242 -2.18 7.90 -16.63
C TYR A 242 -3.26 8.50 -17.54
N ASP A 243 -4.49 8.45 -17.07
CA ASP A 243 -5.63 9.20 -17.60
C ASP A 243 -6.61 9.52 -16.46
N LEU A 244 -7.54 10.42 -16.74
CA LEU A 244 -8.59 10.78 -15.80
C LEU A 244 -9.52 9.59 -15.59
N SER A 245 -9.86 9.32 -14.35
CA SER A 245 -10.78 8.26 -14.01
C SER A 245 -12.25 8.64 -14.26
N PRO A 246 -13.18 7.67 -14.30
CA PRO A 246 -14.62 7.93 -14.28
C PRO A 246 -15.12 8.65 -13.03
N LEU A 247 -14.36 8.64 -11.93
CA LEU A 247 -14.70 9.39 -10.72
C LEU A 247 -14.41 10.88 -10.96
N THR A 248 -15.43 11.64 -11.32
CA THR A 248 -15.33 13.09 -11.63
C THR A 248 -15.25 13.95 -10.38
N PHE A 249 -15.72 13.44 -9.27
CA PHE A 249 -15.59 14.01 -7.93
C PHE A 249 -15.40 12.87 -6.93
N ASN A 250 -14.54 13.06 -5.94
CA ASN A 250 -14.47 12.22 -4.76
C ASN A 250 -13.96 13.01 -3.55
N CYS A 251 -14.60 12.78 -2.42
CA CYS A 251 -14.24 13.40 -1.17
C CYS A 251 -14.72 12.48 -0.05
N ILE A 252 -13.85 12.19 0.92
CA ILE A 252 -14.11 11.22 2.00
C ILE A 252 -15.43 11.49 2.75
N TYR A 253 -15.84 12.75 2.85
CA TYR A 253 -17.11 13.13 3.49
C TYR A 253 -18.18 13.62 2.51
N GLY A 254 -17.85 13.74 1.24
CA GLY A 254 -18.75 14.29 0.21
C GLY A 254 -19.29 13.24 -0.75
N GLY A 255 -18.80 12.01 -0.66
CA GLY A 255 -19.14 10.94 -1.58
C GLY A 255 -18.41 11.06 -2.91
N GLU A 256 -18.98 10.43 -3.92
CA GLU A 256 -18.39 10.30 -5.25
C GLU A 256 -19.41 10.63 -6.34
N ASP A 257 -18.91 11.16 -7.46
CA ASP A 257 -19.63 11.24 -8.72
C ASP A 257 -18.93 10.37 -9.75
N TYR A 258 -19.67 9.47 -10.33
CA TYR A 258 -19.20 8.54 -11.35
C TYR A 258 -19.84 8.83 -12.70
N ASP A 259 -19.03 9.07 -13.73
CA ASP A 259 -19.49 9.24 -15.10
C ASP A 259 -19.10 8.00 -15.93
N ALA A 260 -20.04 7.09 -16.09
CA ALA A 260 -19.84 5.84 -16.82
C ALA A 260 -19.40 6.02 -18.29
N ARG A 261 -19.65 7.20 -18.90
CA ARG A 261 -19.22 7.52 -20.26
C ARG A 261 -17.69 7.67 -20.39
N ARG A 262 -17.01 7.91 -19.26
CA ARG A 262 -15.55 8.02 -19.17
C ARG A 262 -14.86 6.69 -18.88
N GLU A 263 -15.64 5.63 -18.74
CA GLU A 263 -15.09 4.32 -18.43
C GLU A 263 -14.31 3.77 -19.63
N GLN A 264 -13.01 3.57 -19.44
CA GLN A 264 -12.13 2.98 -20.45
C GLN A 264 -12.05 1.47 -20.21
N LYS A 265 -12.96 0.71 -20.80
CA LYS A 265 -13.05 -0.75 -20.59
C LYS A 265 -11.74 -1.44 -20.96
N GLY A 266 -11.18 -2.19 -20.02
CA GLY A 266 -9.95 -2.95 -20.21
C GLY A 266 -8.66 -2.16 -20.02
N TRP A 267 -8.72 -0.91 -19.52
CA TRP A 267 -7.53 -0.06 -19.30
C TRP A 267 -6.46 -0.73 -18.43
N ASN A 268 -6.86 -1.65 -17.54
CA ASN A 268 -6.01 -2.39 -16.62
C ASN A 268 -5.69 -3.82 -17.07
N ARG A 269 -5.80 -4.09 -18.39
CA ARG A 269 -5.50 -5.39 -19.01
C ARG A 269 -4.52 -5.23 -20.16
N ALA A 270 -3.88 -6.34 -20.55
CA ALA A 270 -3.08 -6.40 -21.77
C ALA A 270 -3.97 -6.16 -23.03
N GLY A 271 -3.35 -5.61 -24.08
CA GLY A 271 -4.04 -5.30 -25.33
C GLY A 271 -4.86 -4.01 -25.34
N PHE A 272 -4.89 -3.25 -24.26
CA PHE A 272 -5.49 -1.92 -24.26
C PHE A 272 -4.55 -0.91 -24.94
N THR A 273 -5.05 -0.13 -25.91
CA THR A 273 -4.31 0.85 -26.72
C THR A 273 -4.76 2.27 -26.46
#